data_67c7692f3d9cc3db244ecbfed607b4d4
#
_entry.id   67c7692f3d9cc3db244ecbfed607b4d4
#
_cell.length_a   1.000
_cell.length_b   1.000
_cell.length_c   1.000
_cell.angle_alpha   90.00
_cell.angle_beta   90.00
_cell.angle_gamma   90.00
#
_symmetry.space_group_name_H-M   'P 1'
#
loop_
_entity.id
_entity.type
_entity.pdbx_description
1 polymer ?
#
loop_
_entity_poly.entity_id
_entity_poly.type
_entity_poly.pdbx_seq_one_letter_code
_entity_poly.pdbx_strand_id
1 'polypeptide(L)'
;MIKVGEHITLDFLGVKKDYSPSFYEKLIYKIAKSAKVQILNVNSHKFEPQGFTTVALLSESHMSFHTFPERGVISFDFFTCGKVHPKIALKILRKEIQHERVITKSFDRSSISLYDDIYSTPGQKKYYVVKDVLERLTTKVGQYVEILNLEEFGNALFIDHEIQVAEKDEKVYSSAFFKSSYDLSKKNSNVAIIGGGDGGVARACIENNSNFIDWYELDPEVVNVCYKHLPKVCSKVKKSNKIKTFWGDAFESIKSIEDSKYDKIFVDLNDD
;
A
#
# COMPACT_ATOMS: atom_id res chain seq x y z
N MET A 1 9.29 -14.32 -0.26
CA MET A 1 9.15 -13.23 -1.27
C MET A 1 9.81 -13.72 -2.55
N ILE A 2 9.04 -13.89 -3.61
CA ILE A 2 9.58 -14.31 -4.93
C ILE A 2 9.97 -13.04 -5.66
N LYS A 3 11.26 -12.79 -5.83
CA LYS A 3 11.76 -11.67 -6.65
C LYS A 3 11.55 -12.04 -8.12
N VAL A 4 10.59 -11.40 -8.79
CA VAL A 4 10.32 -11.61 -10.23
C VAL A 4 11.32 -10.85 -11.09
N GLY A 5 11.75 -9.67 -10.67
CA GLY A 5 12.73 -8.87 -11.38
C GLY A 5 12.65 -7.38 -11.07
N GLU A 6 13.56 -6.63 -11.65
CA GLU A 6 13.61 -5.17 -11.55
C GLU A 6 13.44 -4.55 -12.93
N HIS A 7 12.69 -3.47 -13.01
CA HIS A 7 12.42 -2.71 -14.23
C HIS A 7 12.78 -1.25 -14.03
N ILE A 8 13.58 -0.68 -14.92
CA ILE A 8 13.86 0.74 -14.97
C ILE A 8 13.35 1.33 -16.29
N THR A 9 12.71 2.48 -16.20
CA THR A 9 12.39 3.30 -17.38
C THR A 9 13.11 4.64 -17.29
N LEU A 10 13.63 5.09 -18.42
CA LEU A 10 14.39 6.34 -18.54
C LEU A 10 13.86 7.13 -19.73
N ASP A 11 13.37 8.34 -19.48
CA ASP A 11 12.98 9.27 -20.54
C ASP A 11 13.98 10.44 -20.56
N PHE A 12 14.77 10.52 -21.64
CA PHE A 12 15.71 11.62 -21.91
C PHE A 12 14.96 12.72 -22.66
N LEU A 13 14.93 13.91 -22.10
CA LEU A 13 14.23 15.08 -22.62
C LEU A 13 15.22 16.14 -23.08
N GLY A 14 14.81 16.95 -24.09
CA GLY A 14 15.63 17.99 -24.66
C GLY A 14 16.81 17.45 -25.47
N VAL A 15 16.62 16.29 -26.09
CA VAL A 15 17.61 15.68 -26.98
C VAL A 15 17.58 16.41 -28.32
N LYS A 16 18.66 17.14 -28.61
CA LYS A 16 18.79 17.94 -29.86
C LYS A 16 19.53 17.19 -30.97
N LYS A 17 20.27 16.14 -30.59
CA LYS A 17 21.07 15.37 -31.53
C LYS A 17 20.27 14.20 -32.06
N ASP A 18 20.18 14.11 -33.40
CA ASP A 18 19.66 12.91 -34.06
C ASP A 18 20.78 11.85 -34.12
N TYR A 19 20.55 10.74 -33.44
CA TYR A 19 21.47 9.63 -33.39
C TYR A 19 21.07 8.57 -34.42
N SER A 20 22.06 7.97 -35.07
CA SER A 20 21.82 6.90 -36.05
C SER A 20 21.24 5.64 -35.37
N PRO A 21 20.48 4.78 -36.09
CA PRO A 21 20.04 3.49 -35.58
C PRO A 21 21.16 2.65 -34.96
N SER A 22 22.31 2.60 -35.60
CA SER A 22 23.49 1.85 -35.12
C SER A 22 24.04 2.36 -33.77
N PHE A 23 23.77 3.62 -33.42
CA PHE A 23 24.15 4.16 -32.11
C PHE A 23 23.36 3.50 -30.99
N TYR A 24 22.04 3.34 -31.14
CA TYR A 24 21.19 2.69 -30.13
C TYR A 24 21.50 1.22 -29.98
N GLU A 25 21.75 0.51 -31.08
CA GLU A 25 22.18 -0.89 -31.05
C GLU A 25 23.51 -1.06 -30.30
N LYS A 26 24.50 -0.19 -30.57
CA LYS A 26 25.78 -0.18 -29.82
C LYS A 26 25.56 0.06 -28.32
N LEU A 27 24.59 0.92 -27.95
CA LEU A 27 24.26 1.15 -26.53
C LEU A 27 23.67 -0.09 -25.89
N ILE A 28 22.77 -0.81 -26.57
CA ILE A 28 22.24 -2.11 -26.09
C ILE A 28 23.39 -3.09 -25.80
N TYR A 29 24.32 -3.28 -26.73
CA TYR A 29 25.47 -4.18 -26.51
C TYR A 29 26.36 -3.70 -25.37
N LYS A 30 26.58 -2.37 -25.25
CA LYS A 30 27.38 -1.79 -24.16
C LYS A 30 26.74 -2.01 -22.79
N ILE A 31 25.43 -1.82 -22.70
CA ILE A 31 24.65 -2.03 -21.46
C ILE A 31 24.67 -3.52 -21.12
N ALA A 32 24.34 -4.40 -22.07
CA ALA A 32 24.32 -5.85 -21.86
C ALA A 32 25.66 -6.38 -21.34
N LYS A 33 26.78 -5.93 -21.95
CA LYS A 33 28.14 -6.29 -21.50
C LYS A 33 28.39 -5.83 -20.06
N SER A 34 28.02 -4.60 -19.74
CA SER A 34 28.22 -4.02 -18.40
C SER A 34 27.31 -4.66 -17.36
N ALA A 35 26.10 -5.04 -17.74
CA ALA A 35 25.12 -5.75 -16.93
C ALA A 35 25.40 -7.26 -16.86
N LYS A 36 26.38 -7.78 -17.65
CA LYS A 36 26.69 -9.21 -17.74
C LYS A 36 25.47 -10.07 -18.12
N VAL A 37 24.62 -9.53 -18.99
CA VAL A 37 23.46 -10.25 -19.55
C VAL A 37 23.73 -10.63 -20.99
N GLN A 38 23.21 -11.80 -21.41
CA GLN A 38 23.38 -12.30 -22.76
C GLN A 38 22.28 -11.77 -23.67
N ILE A 39 22.63 -11.20 -24.80
CA ILE A 39 21.70 -10.84 -25.87
C ILE A 39 21.37 -12.08 -26.68
N LEU A 40 20.10 -12.40 -26.85
CA LEU A 40 19.62 -13.51 -27.69
C LEU A 40 19.26 -13.01 -29.08
N ASN A 41 18.60 -11.84 -29.17
CA ASN A 41 18.18 -11.23 -30.44
C ASN A 41 18.06 -9.72 -30.27
N VAL A 42 18.24 -8.97 -31.37
CA VAL A 42 17.97 -7.53 -31.47
C VAL A 42 17.15 -7.29 -32.72
N ASN A 43 16.00 -6.68 -32.56
CA ASN A 43 15.12 -6.26 -33.65
C ASN A 43 15.00 -4.74 -33.63
N SER A 44 15.12 -4.14 -34.84
CA SER A 44 15.09 -2.70 -35.00
C SER A 44 14.14 -2.30 -36.12
N HIS A 45 13.45 -1.17 -35.94
CA HIS A 45 12.58 -0.60 -36.95
C HIS A 45 12.77 0.92 -37.02
N LYS A 46 12.98 1.44 -38.24
CA LYS A 46 13.02 2.87 -38.51
C LYS A 46 11.67 3.30 -39.07
N PHE A 47 11.09 4.32 -38.48
CA PHE A 47 9.82 4.89 -38.92
C PHE A 47 10.02 6.01 -39.94
N GLU A 48 9.05 6.17 -40.84
CA GLU A 48 9.00 7.31 -41.75
C GLU A 48 7.94 8.31 -41.29
N PRO A 49 8.17 9.61 -41.30
CA PRO A 49 9.40 10.28 -41.77
C PRO A 49 10.55 10.26 -40.78
N GLN A 50 10.34 9.88 -39.51
CA GLN A 50 11.36 9.88 -38.47
C GLN A 50 10.96 8.97 -37.28
N GLY A 51 11.93 8.69 -36.41
CA GLY A 51 11.74 7.81 -35.27
C GLY A 51 12.40 6.45 -35.47
N PHE A 52 12.75 5.83 -34.37
CA PHE A 52 13.44 4.54 -34.36
C PHE A 52 13.05 3.77 -33.12
N THR A 53 12.84 2.48 -33.28
CA THR A 53 12.65 1.55 -32.17
C THR A 53 13.61 0.39 -32.32
N THR A 54 14.23 0.01 -31.20
CA THR A 54 15.00 -1.24 -31.12
C THR A 54 14.67 -1.97 -29.85
N VAL A 55 14.49 -3.28 -29.94
CA VAL A 55 14.21 -4.18 -28.80
C VAL A 55 15.24 -5.29 -28.79
N ALA A 56 15.86 -5.50 -27.66
CA ALA A 56 16.76 -6.62 -27.42
C ALA A 56 16.11 -7.65 -26.50
N LEU A 57 15.99 -8.87 -26.98
CA LEU A 57 15.66 -10.04 -26.17
C LEU A 57 16.93 -10.50 -25.46
N LEU A 58 16.85 -10.66 -24.15
CA LEU A 58 17.94 -11.12 -23.30
C LEU A 58 17.62 -12.50 -22.73
N SER A 59 18.64 -13.24 -22.29
CA SER A 59 18.43 -14.53 -21.61
C SER A 59 17.56 -14.43 -20.36
N GLU A 60 17.56 -13.27 -19.72
CA GLU A 60 16.82 -13.03 -18.47
C GLU A 60 15.81 -11.88 -18.60
N SER A 61 15.46 -11.41 -19.82
CA SER A 61 14.51 -10.32 -19.98
C SER A 61 14.57 -9.56 -21.32
N HIS A 62 14.50 -8.21 -21.26
CA HIS A 62 14.54 -7.36 -22.44
C HIS A 62 15.06 -5.94 -22.14
N MET A 63 15.51 -5.26 -23.20
CA MET A 63 15.76 -3.81 -23.24
C MET A 63 15.14 -3.23 -24.49
N SER A 64 14.67 -1.99 -24.43
CA SER A 64 14.22 -1.27 -25.62
C SER A 64 14.61 0.20 -25.64
N PHE A 65 14.72 0.75 -26.85
CA PHE A 65 14.76 2.18 -27.14
C PHE A 65 13.60 2.55 -28.04
N HIS A 66 12.96 3.69 -27.75
CA HIS A 66 12.01 4.37 -28.62
C HIS A 66 12.44 5.82 -28.77
N THR A 67 12.51 6.33 -29.98
CA THR A 67 12.92 7.70 -30.23
C THR A 67 11.82 8.53 -30.85
N PHE A 68 11.68 9.76 -30.39
CA PHE A 68 10.71 10.74 -30.84
C PHE A 68 11.44 12.03 -31.18
N PRO A 69 12.14 12.10 -32.34
CA PRO A 69 12.99 13.24 -32.70
C PRO A 69 12.21 14.55 -32.72
N GLU A 70 10.93 14.53 -33.15
CA GLU A 70 10.04 15.68 -33.21
C GLU A 70 9.72 16.29 -31.83
N ARG A 71 9.90 15.49 -30.79
CA ARG A 71 9.69 15.91 -29.40
C ARG A 71 10.99 16.09 -28.61
N GLY A 72 12.13 15.77 -29.23
CA GLY A 72 13.40 15.73 -28.54
C GLY A 72 13.45 14.72 -27.38
N VAL A 73 12.81 13.54 -27.58
CA VAL A 73 12.66 12.52 -26.54
C VAL A 73 13.25 11.20 -26.97
N ILE A 74 13.98 10.56 -26.06
CA ILE A 74 14.41 9.16 -26.17
C ILE A 74 13.91 8.44 -24.93
N SER A 75 13.06 7.44 -25.10
CA SER A 75 12.60 6.54 -24.05
C SER A 75 13.40 5.24 -24.08
N PHE A 76 13.81 4.78 -22.92
CA PHE A 76 14.52 3.51 -22.74
C PHE A 76 13.90 2.74 -21.60
N ASP A 77 13.74 1.45 -21.76
CA ASP A 77 13.44 0.54 -20.69
C ASP A 77 14.38 -0.65 -20.60
N PHE A 78 14.56 -1.16 -19.39
CA PHE A 78 15.30 -2.36 -19.10
C PHE A 78 14.63 -3.12 -17.96
N PHE A 79 14.11 -4.27 -18.29
CA PHE A 79 13.61 -5.24 -17.31
C PHE A 79 14.60 -6.39 -17.20
N THR A 80 14.88 -6.84 -15.99
CA THR A 80 15.72 -8.02 -15.73
C THR A 80 15.22 -8.82 -14.54
N CYS A 81 15.11 -10.13 -14.69
CA CYS A 81 14.91 -11.10 -13.61
C CYS A 81 16.23 -11.66 -13.05
N GLY A 82 17.36 -11.24 -13.61
CA GLY A 82 18.71 -11.62 -13.16
C GLY A 82 19.16 -10.92 -11.88
N LYS A 83 20.37 -11.26 -11.44
CA LYS A 83 20.98 -10.66 -10.23
C LYS A 83 21.53 -9.25 -10.44
N VAL A 84 21.38 -8.68 -11.62
CA VAL A 84 21.97 -7.39 -11.98
C VAL A 84 20.95 -6.28 -11.77
N HIS A 85 21.42 -5.18 -11.16
CA HIS A 85 20.58 -4.01 -10.96
C HIS A 85 20.50 -3.17 -12.25
N PRO A 86 19.31 -2.95 -12.85
CA PRO A 86 19.17 -2.26 -14.14
C PRO A 86 19.61 -0.79 -14.13
N LYS A 87 19.83 -0.18 -12.95
CA LYS A 87 20.39 1.19 -12.82
C LYS A 87 21.77 1.38 -13.47
N ILE A 88 22.47 0.29 -13.82
CA ILE A 88 23.72 0.38 -14.57
C ILE A 88 23.51 1.07 -15.93
N ALA A 89 22.35 0.85 -16.57
CA ALA A 89 21.97 1.50 -17.81
C ALA A 89 21.92 3.02 -17.68
N LEU A 90 21.34 3.54 -16.58
CA LEU A 90 21.24 4.99 -16.33
C LEU A 90 22.64 5.65 -16.33
N LYS A 91 23.63 5.01 -15.68
CA LYS A 91 25.01 5.53 -15.61
C LYS A 91 25.67 5.61 -16.99
N ILE A 92 25.40 4.61 -17.84
CA ILE A 92 25.93 4.57 -19.21
C ILE A 92 25.23 5.61 -20.08
N LEU A 93 23.89 5.58 -20.09
CA LEU A 93 23.10 6.39 -21.01
C LEU A 93 23.22 7.88 -20.74
N ARG A 94 23.33 8.30 -19.47
CA ARG A 94 23.61 9.72 -19.12
C ARG A 94 24.90 10.26 -19.72
N LYS A 95 25.88 9.40 -19.97
CA LYS A 95 27.15 9.81 -20.58
C LYS A 95 27.12 9.85 -22.10
N GLU A 96 26.30 8.99 -22.69
CA GLU A 96 26.30 8.75 -24.15
C GLU A 96 25.23 9.62 -24.86
N ILE A 97 24.08 9.86 -24.20
CA ILE A 97 23.00 10.65 -24.78
C ILE A 97 23.11 12.09 -24.26
N GLN A 98 23.26 13.04 -25.19
CA GLN A 98 23.20 14.46 -24.85
C GLN A 98 21.74 14.86 -24.61
N HIS A 99 21.42 15.33 -23.41
CA HIS A 99 20.06 15.63 -22.95
C HIS A 99 20.07 16.82 -21.99
N GLU A 100 18.90 17.45 -21.82
CA GLU A 100 18.70 18.49 -20.81
C GLU A 100 18.25 17.90 -19.46
N ARG A 101 17.39 16.89 -19.51
CA ARG A 101 16.80 16.25 -18.32
C ARG A 101 16.60 14.76 -18.57
N VAL A 102 16.69 13.94 -17.51
CA VAL A 102 16.26 12.54 -17.54
C VAL A 102 15.25 12.27 -16.42
N ILE A 103 14.11 11.70 -16.78
CA ILE A 103 13.11 11.16 -15.84
C ILE A 103 13.42 9.69 -15.66
N THR A 104 13.50 9.26 -14.42
CA THR A 104 13.81 7.87 -14.06
C THR A 104 12.70 7.32 -13.20
N LYS A 105 12.16 6.15 -13.58
CA LYS A 105 11.25 5.36 -12.75
C LYS A 105 11.86 3.97 -12.56
N SER A 106 11.75 3.42 -11.37
CA SER A 106 12.23 2.07 -11.06
C SER A 106 11.12 1.31 -10.36
N PHE A 107 10.85 0.10 -10.85
CA PHE A 107 9.81 -0.78 -10.34
C PHE A 107 10.47 -2.08 -9.88
N ASP A 108 10.30 -2.44 -8.62
CA ASP A 108 10.55 -3.79 -8.18
C ASP A 108 9.34 -4.65 -8.59
N ARG A 109 9.55 -5.58 -9.51
CA ARG A 109 8.53 -6.54 -9.96
C ARG A 109 8.58 -7.84 -9.16
N SER A 110 9.07 -7.77 -7.93
CA SER A 110 8.88 -8.84 -6.96
C SER A 110 7.39 -8.97 -6.60
N SER A 111 7.03 -9.99 -5.86
CA SER A 111 5.65 -10.25 -5.42
C SER A 111 5.10 -9.20 -4.42
N ILE A 112 5.60 -7.98 -4.49
CA ILE A 112 5.05 -6.83 -3.77
C ILE A 112 3.84 -6.39 -4.57
N SER A 113 2.64 -6.73 -4.11
CA SER A 113 1.45 -6.09 -4.60
C SER A 113 1.34 -4.70 -3.97
N LEU A 114 1.18 -3.69 -4.81
CA LEU A 114 0.77 -2.37 -4.35
C LEU A 114 -0.75 -2.41 -4.17
N TYR A 115 -1.20 -2.09 -2.98
CA TYR A 115 -2.61 -1.93 -2.70
C TYR A 115 -2.96 -0.44 -2.86
N ASP A 116 -3.88 -0.14 -3.78
CA ASP A 116 -4.33 1.23 -4.06
C ASP A 116 -5.35 1.63 -2.98
N ASP A 117 -5.09 2.74 -2.29
CA ASP A 117 -6.03 3.33 -1.36
C ASP A 117 -7.08 4.12 -2.15
N ILE A 118 -8.32 3.66 -2.12
CA ILE A 118 -9.42 4.26 -2.90
C ILE A 118 -9.77 5.68 -2.46
N TYR A 119 -9.47 6.03 -1.21
CA TYR A 119 -9.70 7.38 -0.66
C TYR A 119 -8.51 8.33 -0.84
N SER A 120 -7.72 8.11 -1.87
CA SER A 120 -6.69 9.06 -2.27
C SER A 120 -7.32 10.41 -2.63
N THR A 121 -6.84 11.48 -2.04
CA THR A 121 -7.29 12.86 -2.33
C THR A 121 -7.07 13.19 -3.81
N PRO A 122 -7.93 13.99 -4.48
CA PRO A 122 -7.71 14.41 -5.84
C PRO A 122 -6.29 14.98 -6.05
N GLY A 123 -5.56 14.40 -7.01
CA GLY A 123 -4.16 14.75 -7.29
C GLY A 123 -3.12 14.01 -6.43
N GLN A 124 -3.54 13.17 -5.48
CA GLN A 124 -2.69 12.32 -4.67
C GLN A 124 -3.10 10.85 -4.83
N LYS A 125 -2.13 9.94 -4.90
CA LYS A 125 -2.38 8.50 -4.82
C LYS A 125 -1.56 7.92 -3.68
N LYS A 126 -2.21 7.15 -2.82
CA LYS A 126 -1.58 6.39 -1.75
C LYS A 126 -1.53 4.93 -2.15
N TYR A 127 -0.40 4.30 -1.89
CA TYR A 127 -0.20 2.88 -2.11
C TYR A 127 0.43 2.26 -0.87
N TYR A 128 -0.09 1.13 -0.46
CA TYR A 128 0.52 0.30 0.57
C TYR A 128 1.31 -0.84 -0.09
N VAL A 129 2.52 -1.06 0.41
CA VAL A 129 3.32 -2.22 -0.01
C VAL A 129 2.87 -3.43 0.78
N VAL A 130 2.23 -4.37 0.10
CA VAL A 130 1.70 -5.60 0.69
C VAL A 130 2.73 -6.71 0.59
N LYS A 131 3.14 -7.26 1.73
CA LYS A 131 4.02 -8.43 1.82
C LYS A 131 3.24 -9.74 1.69
N ASP A 132 2.05 -9.79 2.31
CA ASP A 132 1.23 -10.99 2.32
C ASP A 132 -0.25 -10.63 2.51
N VAL A 133 -1.12 -11.48 1.98
CA VAL A 133 -2.56 -11.42 2.19
C VAL A 133 -2.91 -12.52 3.19
N LEU A 134 -3.30 -12.12 4.40
CA LEU A 134 -3.55 -13.07 5.47
C LEU A 134 -4.97 -13.62 5.45
N GLU A 135 -5.95 -12.79 5.12
CA GLU A 135 -7.34 -13.20 4.97
C GLU A 135 -8.12 -12.25 4.06
N ARG A 136 -9.12 -12.79 3.37
CA ARG A 136 -10.11 -12.05 2.59
C ARG A 136 -11.45 -12.74 2.73
N LEU A 137 -12.50 -11.98 3.04
CA LEU A 137 -13.87 -12.49 3.10
C LEU A 137 -14.87 -11.38 2.85
N THR A 138 -16.06 -11.77 2.41
CA THR A 138 -17.24 -10.91 2.49
C THR A 138 -18.08 -11.41 3.67
N THR A 139 -18.35 -10.54 4.60
CA THR A 139 -19.09 -10.87 5.82
C THR A 139 -20.58 -11.04 5.54
N LYS A 140 -21.32 -11.60 6.50
CA LYS A 140 -22.78 -11.77 6.38
C LYS A 140 -23.56 -10.45 6.32
N VAL A 141 -23.00 -9.39 6.86
CA VAL A 141 -23.58 -8.05 6.75
C VAL A 141 -23.19 -7.32 5.46
N GLY A 142 -22.34 -7.93 4.63
CA GLY A 142 -21.98 -7.44 3.29
C GLY A 142 -20.67 -6.67 3.20
N GLN A 143 -19.91 -6.50 4.29
CA GLN A 143 -18.61 -5.82 4.26
C GLN A 143 -17.55 -6.71 3.60
N TYR A 144 -16.72 -6.14 2.73
CA TYR A 144 -15.54 -6.81 2.18
C TYR A 144 -14.34 -6.54 3.06
N VAL A 145 -13.87 -7.57 3.75
CA VAL A 145 -12.80 -7.49 4.76
C VAL A 145 -11.52 -8.12 4.23
N GLU A 146 -10.42 -7.39 4.37
CA GLU A 146 -9.08 -7.88 4.06
C GLU A 146 -8.15 -7.66 5.25
N ILE A 147 -7.34 -8.66 5.59
CA ILE A 147 -6.19 -8.51 6.46
C ILE A 147 -4.94 -8.67 5.63
N LEU A 148 -4.18 -7.58 5.54
CA LEU A 148 -2.96 -7.49 4.76
C LEU A 148 -1.75 -7.29 5.68
N ASN A 149 -0.64 -7.99 5.41
CA ASN A 149 0.63 -7.67 6.04
C ASN A 149 1.36 -6.61 5.21
N LEU A 150 1.41 -5.40 5.74
CA LEU A 150 2.07 -4.25 5.10
C LEU A 150 3.54 -4.16 5.50
N GLU A 151 4.39 -3.68 4.60
CA GLU A 151 5.83 -3.56 4.86
C GLU A 151 6.13 -2.59 6.02
N GLU A 152 5.50 -1.42 5.99
CA GLU A 152 5.76 -0.36 6.96
C GLU A 152 4.90 -0.47 8.23
N PHE A 153 3.67 -1.01 8.12
CA PHE A 153 2.66 -0.91 9.17
C PHE A 153 2.34 -2.23 9.88
N GLY A 154 2.90 -3.37 9.41
CA GLY A 154 2.57 -4.70 9.93
C GLY A 154 1.19 -5.16 9.46
N ASN A 155 0.50 -5.97 10.28
CA ASN A 155 -0.84 -6.41 9.90
C ASN A 155 -1.82 -5.25 9.99
N ALA A 156 -2.67 -5.12 8.98
CA ALA A 156 -3.66 -4.06 8.86
C ALA A 156 -5.01 -4.62 8.42
N LEU A 157 -6.09 -4.05 8.96
CA LEU A 157 -7.47 -4.29 8.56
C LEU A 157 -7.87 -3.29 7.49
N PHE A 158 -8.46 -3.80 6.42
CA PHE A 158 -9.17 -3.02 5.40
C PHE A 158 -10.62 -3.48 5.36
N ILE A 159 -11.54 -2.53 5.27
CA ILE A 159 -12.96 -2.77 5.02
C ILE A 159 -13.32 -1.98 3.78
N ASP A 160 -13.94 -2.64 2.81
CA ASP A 160 -14.36 -2.05 1.53
C ASP A 160 -13.23 -1.25 0.83
N HIS A 161 -12.01 -1.81 0.90
CA HIS A 161 -10.77 -1.25 0.35
C HIS A 161 -10.19 -0.03 1.08
N GLU A 162 -10.73 0.36 2.22
CA GLU A 162 -10.22 1.41 3.08
C GLU A 162 -9.48 0.83 4.28
N ILE A 163 -8.32 1.42 4.61
CA ILE A 163 -7.57 1.03 5.81
C ILE A 163 -8.30 1.54 7.06
N GLN A 164 -8.61 0.64 7.96
CA GLN A 164 -9.26 0.95 9.23
C GLN A 164 -8.25 1.06 10.39
N VAL A 165 -7.33 0.11 10.45
CA VAL A 165 -6.34 0.05 11.53
C VAL A 165 -5.10 -0.70 11.06
N ALA A 166 -3.92 -0.33 11.59
CA ALA A 166 -2.69 -1.09 11.43
C ALA A 166 -1.94 -1.23 12.76
N GLU A 167 -1.24 -2.37 12.94
CA GLU A 167 -0.60 -2.72 14.22
C GLU A 167 0.42 -1.69 14.72
N LYS A 168 1.08 -0.97 13.80
CA LYS A 168 2.19 -0.09 14.14
C LYS A 168 1.76 1.25 14.74
N ASP A 169 0.67 1.80 14.29
CA ASP A 169 0.19 3.15 14.66
C ASP A 169 -1.13 3.17 15.45
N GLU A 170 -1.81 2.03 15.54
CA GLU A 170 -3.08 1.88 16.24
C GLU A 170 -3.06 2.49 17.66
N LYS A 171 -1.99 2.23 18.43
CA LYS A 171 -1.90 2.75 19.79
C LYS A 171 -1.89 4.28 19.88
N VAL A 172 -1.36 4.95 18.83
CA VAL A 172 -1.36 6.42 18.79
C VAL A 172 -2.80 6.90 18.59
N TYR A 173 -3.51 6.28 17.65
CA TYR A 173 -4.92 6.60 17.37
C TYR A 173 -5.82 6.35 18.58
N SER A 174 -5.92 5.12 19.06
CA SER A 174 -6.85 4.77 20.13
C SER A 174 -6.54 5.46 21.47
N SER A 175 -5.23 5.74 21.76
CA SER A 175 -4.86 6.52 22.93
C SER A 175 -5.27 8.01 22.80
N ALA A 176 -5.11 8.59 21.61
CA ALA A 176 -5.53 9.96 21.34
C ALA A 176 -7.07 10.06 21.38
N PHE A 177 -7.75 9.10 20.76
CA PHE A 177 -9.21 9.03 20.75
C PHE A 177 -9.79 8.91 22.16
N PHE A 178 -9.22 8.02 23.00
CA PHE A 178 -9.62 7.93 24.40
C PHE A 178 -9.36 9.25 25.16
N LYS A 179 -8.22 9.89 24.95
CA LYS A 179 -7.84 11.14 25.64
C LYS A 179 -8.65 12.36 25.17
N SER A 180 -9.23 12.32 23.99
CA SER A 180 -10.10 13.39 23.48
C SER A 180 -11.41 13.54 24.28
N SER A 181 -11.77 12.50 25.07
CA SER A 181 -12.87 12.61 26.02
C SER A 181 -12.52 13.61 27.13
N TYR A 182 -13.23 14.72 27.18
CA TYR A 182 -12.88 15.96 27.90
C TYR A 182 -12.76 15.85 29.42
N ASP A 183 -13.28 14.82 30.06
CA ASP A 183 -13.25 14.67 31.50
C ASP A 183 -12.25 13.57 31.91
N LEU A 184 -10.97 13.97 32.02
CA LEU A 184 -9.91 13.11 32.54
C LEU A 184 -10.00 12.89 34.06
N SER A 185 -10.88 13.62 34.76
CA SER A 185 -11.01 13.56 36.22
C SER A 185 -11.79 12.33 36.70
N LYS A 186 -12.69 11.78 35.86
CA LYS A 186 -13.46 10.58 36.17
C LYS A 186 -12.63 9.32 35.90
N LYS A 187 -11.90 8.89 36.91
CA LYS A 187 -11.40 7.50 36.98
C LYS A 187 -12.61 6.57 37.09
N ASN A 188 -12.52 5.38 36.47
CA ASN A 188 -13.57 4.36 36.54
C ASN A 188 -14.90 4.75 35.85
N SER A 189 -14.83 5.24 34.61
CA SER A 189 -16.02 5.60 33.81
C SER A 189 -16.75 4.37 33.30
N ASN A 190 -18.06 4.50 33.20
CA ASN A 190 -18.92 3.59 32.45
C ASN A 190 -18.92 4.02 30.97
N VAL A 191 -18.60 3.11 30.09
CA VAL A 191 -18.32 3.45 28.69
C VAL A 191 -19.25 2.71 27.75
N ALA A 192 -19.74 3.42 26.73
CA ALA A 192 -20.27 2.81 25.51
C ALA A 192 -19.29 3.00 24.36
N ILE A 193 -19.13 1.98 23.53
CA ILE A 193 -18.42 2.06 22.25
C ILE A 193 -19.38 1.64 21.15
N ILE A 194 -19.46 2.45 20.11
CA ILE A 194 -20.30 2.18 18.92
C ILE A 194 -19.34 1.99 17.75
N GLY A 195 -19.32 0.78 17.16
CA GLY A 195 -18.34 0.37 16.17
C GLY A 195 -16.99 0.00 16.77
N GLY A 196 -15.90 0.28 16.08
CA GLY A 196 -14.55 -0.04 16.52
C GLY A 196 -14.27 -1.53 16.59
N GLY A 197 -14.72 -2.30 15.58
CA GLY A 197 -14.62 -3.75 15.49
C GLY A 197 -13.19 -4.31 15.56
N ASP A 198 -12.18 -3.45 15.38
CA ASP A 198 -10.77 -3.81 15.58
C ASP A 198 -10.39 -4.00 17.06
N GLY A 199 -11.17 -3.43 17.99
CA GLY A 199 -10.98 -3.54 19.45
C GLY A 199 -9.92 -2.60 20.03
N GLY A 200 -9.34 -1.69 19.27
CA GLY A 200 -8.31 -0.75 19.73
C GLY A 200 -8.85 0.22 20.79
N VAL A 201 -10.02 0.81 20.56
CA VAL A 201 -10.69 1.70 21.52
C VAL A 201 -11.12 0.93 22.76
N ALA A 202 -11.64 -0.30 22.61
CA ALA A 202 -12.01 -1.15 23.73
C ALA A 202 -10.79 -1.49 24.60
N ARG A 203 -9.66 -1.77 24.00
CA ARG A 203 -8.37 -1.98 24.70
C ARG A 203 -7.96 -0.71 25.44
N ALA A 204 -8.04 0.45 24.80
CA ALA A 204 -7.68 1.73 25.44
C ALA A 204 -8.56 2.00 26.68
N CYS A 205 -9.86 1.71 26.62
CA CYS A 205 -10.78 1.83 27.74
C CYS A 205 -10.37 0.90 28.91
N ILE A 206 -10.00 -0.36 28.62
CA ILE A 206 -9.50 -1.30 29.65
C ILE A 206 -8.23 -0.77 30.30
N GLU A 207 -7.27 -0.30 29.50
CA GLU A 207 -5.97 0.21 29.95
C GLU A 207 -6.11 1.47 30.82
N ASN A 208 -7.17 2.23 30.63
CA ASN A 208 -7.47 3.42 31.42
C ASN A 208 -8.51 3.16 32.56
N ASN A 209 -8.67 1.90 32.96
CA ASN A 209 -9.46 1.47 34.10
C ASN A 209 -10.96 1.82 34.05
N SER A 210 -11.60 1.75 32.88
CA SER A 210 -13.05 1.82 32.79
C SER A 210 -13.72 0.78 33.70
N ASN A 211 -14.87 1.09 34.31
CA ASN A 211 -15.62 0.19 35.17
C ASN A 211 -16.20 -0.97 34.38
N PHE A 212 -17.04 -0.60 33.40
CA PHE A 212 -17.57 -1.51 32.41
C PHE A 212 -17.59 -0.85 31.02
N ILE A 213 -17.66 -1.67 30.00
CA ILE A 213 -17.66 -1.26 28.62
C ILE A 213 -18.77 -2.03 27.91
N ASP A 214 -19.81 -1.31 27.50
CA ASP A 214 -20.82 -1.86 26.59
C ASP A 214 -20.39 -1.55 25.15
N TRP A 215 -20.11 -2.60 24.41
CA TRP A 215 -19.58 -2.50 23.05
C TRP A 215 -20.64 -2.92 22.05
N TYR A 216 -21.11 -1.96 21.26
CA TYR A 216 -22.13 -2.12 20.23
C TYR A 216 -21.45 -2.26 18.88
N GLU A 217 -21.44 -3.46 18.33
CA GLU A 217 -20.73 -3.77 17.11
C GLU A 217 -21.64 -4.50 16.12
N LEU A 218 -21.61 -4.02 14.87
CA LEU A 218 -22.49 -4.55 13.82
C LEU A 218 -22.05 -5.95 13.38
N ASP A 219 -20.73 -6.14 13.21
CA ASP A 219 -20.18 -7.30 12.52
C ASP A 219 -19.26 -8.18 13.40
N PRO A 220 -19.77 -9.28 13.94
CA PRO A 220 -18.94 -10.20 14.72
C PRO A 220 -17.84 -10.87 13.89
N GLU A 221 -17.95 -10.92 12.55
CA GLU A 221 -16.94 -11.56 11.69
C GLU A 221 -15.70 -10.66 11.61
N VAL A 222 -15.86 -9.31 11.54
CA VAL A 222 -14.76 -8.35 11.63
C VAL A 222 -13.99 -8.52 12.94
N VAL A 223 -14.70 -8.55 14.07
CA VAL A 223 -14.06 -8.74 15.40
C VAL A 223 -13.30 -10.06 15.47
N ASN A 224 -13.86 -11.15 14.94
CA ASN A 224 -13.20 -12.46 14.95
C ASN A 224 -11.93 -12.46 14.11
N VAL A 225 -11.94 -11.83 12.95
CA VAL A 225 -10.76 -11.70 12.07
C VAL A 225 -9.68 -10.86 12.75
N CYS A 226 -10.07 -9.78 13.43
CA CYS A 226 -9.14 -8.97 14.22
C CYS A 226 -8.53 -9.77 15.39
N TYR A 227 -9.31 -10.55 16.10
CA TYR A 227 -8.80 -11.45 17.16
C TYR A 227 -7.80 -12.49 16.63
N LYS A 228 -7.93 -12.91 15.39
CA LYS A 228 -7.04 -13.88 14.76
C LYS A 228 -5.74 -13.24 14.26
N HIS A 229 -5.83 -12.09 13.59
CA HIS A 229 -4.72 -11.52 12.83
C HIS A 229 -4.11 -10.24 13.42
N LEU A 230 -4.84 -9.56 14.31
CA LEU A 230 -4.41 -8.32 14.97
C LEU A 230 -4.34 -8.49 16.51
N PRO A 231 -3.68 -9.55 17.03
CA PRO A 231 -3.71 -9.85 18.45
C PRO A 231 -3.10 -8.77 19.33
N LYS A 232 -2.24 -7.91 18.77
CA LYS A 232 -1.66 -6.78 19.50
C LYS A 232 -2.67 -5.65 19.70
N VAL A 233 -3.51 -5.39 18.69
CA VAL A 233 -4.58 -4.40 18.73
C VAL A 233 -5.64 -4.84 19.73
N CYS A 234 -6.10 -6.09 19.61
CA CYS A 234 -7.15 -6.68 20.46
C CYS A 234 -6.64 -7.18 21.81
N SER A 235 -5.39 -6.86 22.21
CA SER A 235 -4.83 -7.37 23.47
C SER A 235 -5.72 -7.01 24.66
N LYS A 236 -5.96 -7.97 25.55
CA LYS A 236 -6.83 -7.84 26.72
C LYS A 236 -8.33 -7.80 26.44
N VAL A 237 -8.79 -7.47 25.22
CA VAL A 237 -10.22 -7.31 24.88
C VAL A 237 -10.95 -8.64 25.01
N LYS A 238 -10.51 -9.67 24.28
CA LYS A 238 -11.15 -11.00 24.24
C LYS A 238 -11.31 -11.69 25.62
N LYS A 239 -10.42 -11.37 26.57
CA LYS A 239 -10.40 -12.00 27.90
C LYS A 239 -10.94 -11.08 28.99
N SER A 240 -11.42 -9.91 28.68
CA SER A 240 -11.87 -8.94 29.65
C SER A 240 -13.27 -9.28 30.14
N ASN A 241 -13.44 -9.34 31.46
CA ASN A 241 -14.75 -9.43 32.10
C ASN A 241 -15.46 -8.09 32.24
N LYS A 242 -14.81 -6.99 31.80
CA LYS A 242 -15.38 -5.64 31.81
C LYS A 242 -16.17 -5.30 30.55
N ILE A 243 -16.04 -6.11 29.49
CA ILE A 243 -16.68 -5.87 28.22
C ILE A 243 -17.93 -6.74 28.07
N LYS A 244 -19.03 -6.10 27.72
CA LYS A 244 -20.23 -6.78 27.22
C LYS A 244 -20.47 -6.32 25.79
N THR A 245 -20.47 -7.25 24.84
CA THR A 245 -20.69 -6.94 23.42
C THR A 245 -22.16 -7.15 23.06
N PHE A 246 -22.70 -6.19 22.33
CA PHE A 246 -24.04 -6.22 21.75
C PHE A 246 -23.88 -6.22 20.23
N TRP A 247 -24.33 -7.33 19.62
CA TRP A 247 -24.20 -7.54 18.18
C TRP A 247 -25.40 -6.99 17.43
N GLY A 248 -25.16 -6.29 16.33
CA GLY A 248 -26.18 -5.77 15.44
C GLY A 248 -26.20 -4.26 15.37
N ASP A 249 -27.26 -3.71 14.79
CA ASP A 249 -27.42 -2.26 14.61
C ASP A 249 -27.46 -1.54 15.97
N ALA A 250 -26.48 -0.67 16.17
CA ALA A 250 -26.36 0.15 17.38
C ALA A 250 -27.54 1.10 17.55
N PHE A 251 -28.10 1.63 16.45
CA PHE A 251 -29.27 2.52 16.50
C PHE A 251 -30.50 1.82 17.05
N GLU A 252 -30.66 0.53 16.80
CA GLU A 252 -31.76 -0.23 17.42
C GLU A 252 -31.47 -0.52 18.90
N SER A 253 -30.25 -0.84 19.25
CA SER A 253 -29.83 -1.15 20.61
C SER A 253 -29.94 0.08 21.54
N ILE A 254 -29.60 1.26 21.05
CA ILE A 254 -29.59 2.52 21.81
C ILE A 254 -30.99 2.91 22.27
N LYS A 255 -32.05 2.58 21.51
CA LYS A 255 -33.44 2.92 21.86
C LYS A 255 -33.90 2.36 23.22
N SER A 256 -33.25 1.30 23.71
CA SER A 256 -33.57 0.63 24.98
C SER A 256 -32.66 0.99 26.14
N ILE A 257 -31.72 1.93 25.94
CA ILE A 257 -30.75 2.30 26.97
C ILE A 257 -31.36 3.36 27.89
N GLU A 258 -31.17 3.17 29.22
CA GLU A 258 -31.56 4.14 30.22
C GLU A 258 -30.75 5.44 30.10
N ASP A 259 -31.36 6.57 30.32
CA ASP A 259 -30.72 7.87 30.35
C ASP A 259 -29.59 7.92 31.38
N SER A 260 -28.48 8.58 31.02
CA SER A 260 -27.31 8.77 31.92
C SER A 260 -26.57 7.49 32.34
N LYS A 261 -26.75 6.38 31.61
CA LYS A 261 -26.08 5.11 31.89
C LYS A 261 -24.56 5.20 31.74
N TYR A 262 -24.08 5.98 30.76
CA TYR A 262 -22.66 6.09 30.42
C TYR A 262 -22.08 7.45 30.78
N ASP A 263 -20.84 7.43 31.27
CA ASP A 263 -20.03 8.62 31.49
C ASP A 263 -19.34 9.07 30.20
N LYS A 264 -19.07 8.11 29.28
CA LYS A 264 -18.38 8.34 28.00
C LYS A 264 -19.00 7.48 26.90
N ILE A 265 -19.11 8.06 25.72
CA ILE A 265 -19.54 7.35 24.51
C ILE A 265 -18.49 7.61 23.45
N PHE A 266 -17.91 6.54 22.90
CA PHE A 266 -17.01 6.58 21.75
C PHE A 266 -17.78 6.09 20.52
N VAL A 267 -17.75 6.88 19.47
CA VAL A 267 -18.33 6.52 18.17
C VAL A 267 -17.17 6.35 17.21
N ASP A 268 -16.91 5.12 16.82
CA ASP A 268 -15.77 4.71 15.99
C ASP A 268 -16.32 3.92 14.80
N LEU A 269 -16.89 4.67 13.87
CA LEU A 269 -17.54 4.18 12.65
C LEU A 269 -16.71 4.60 11.43
N ASN A 270 -16.98 3.96 10.29
CA ASN A 270 -16.42 4.39 9.00
C ASN A 270 -16.88 5.81 8.66
N ASP A 271 -16.05 6.55 7.93
CA ASP A 271 -16.28 7.98 7.59
C ASP A 271 -17.26 8.20 6.41
N ASP A 272 -18.07 7.23 6.01
CA ASP A 272 -19.05 7.29 4.90
C ASP A 272 -20.33 8.07 5.26
#